data_81d32eb0b9aee520951d977f259ee29d
#
_entry.id   81d32eb0b9aee520951d977f259ee29d
#
_cell.length_a   1.000
_cell.length_b   1.000
_cell.length_c   1.000
_cell.angle_alpha   90.00
_cell.angle_beta   90.00
_cell.angle_gamma   90.00
#
_symmetry.space_group_name_H-M   'P 1'
#
loop_
_entity.id
_entity.type
_entity.pdbx_description
1 polymer ?
#
loop_
_entity_poly.entity_id
_entity_poly.type
_entity_poly.pdbx_seq_one_letter_code
_entity_poly.pdbx_strand_id
1 'polypeptide(L)'
;SVVTDRVTTAKPFAAIGASLVLSGCMSTSISSADADKLTADVIKASFQDKGIAKLSRLEQDEANRLCSAANVAGKPLDAATAKAIEEAQMKTIKWPSDGKFLGDFKAGEKVAQSGKGLTWKDKAGATNGGNCYNCHQISKTEMSYGSLGPSLYNYGKLRGVTDPDSPASKAIVEYTWGKLWNSRAYNACSNMPRVGHNGILTEAQIKDVMALLLDPKSPVNQ
;
A
#
# COMPACT_ATOMS: atom_id res chain seq x y z
N SER A 1 34.46 54.58 -73.25
CA SER A 1 33.55 53.43 -73.22
C SER A 1 32.57 53.62 -72.09
N VAL A 2 31.36 53.82 -72.52
CA VAL A 2 30.17 54.07 -71.66
C VAL A 2 29.61 52.74 -71.16
N VAL A 3 29.33 52.65 -69.85
CA VAL A 3 28.47 51.59 -69.32
C VAL A 3 27.28 52.26 -68.64
N THR A 4 26.14 52.00 -69.18
CA THR A 4 24.84 52.48 -68.76
C THR A 4 24.31 51.74 -67.56
N ASP A 5 23.96 52.48 -66.54
CA ASP A 5 23.22 52.02 -65.37
C ASP A 5 21.79 51.58 -65.70
N ARG A 6 21.39 50.41 -65.31
CA ARG A 6 19.99 50.03 -65.19
C ARG A 6 19.57 49.99 -63.73
N VAL A 7 18.77 50.97 -63.39
CA VAL A 7 18.04 51.03 -62.13
C VAL A 7 16.92 50.00 -62.16
N THR A 8 17.00 48.96 -61.31
CA THR A 8 15.92 48.02 -61.08
C THR A 8 15.14 48.41 -59.88
N THR A 9 13.92 48.82 -60.02
CA THR A 9 12.98 49.12 -58.91
C THR A 9 12.56 47.90 -58.24
N ALA A 10 12.99 47.72 -56.92
CA ALA A 10 12.50 46.72 -56.08
C ALA A 10 11.12 47.05 -55.50
N LYS A 11 10.16 46.17 -55.73
CA LYS A 11 8.83 46.24 -55.10
C LYS A 11 8.94 45.86 -53.59
N PRO A 12 8.20 46.53 -52.69
CA PRO A 12 8.20 46.15 -51.29
C PRO A 12 7.41 44.85 -51.08
N PHE A 13 8.05 43.87 -50.53
CA PHE A 13 7.37 42.68 -50.00
C PHE A 13 6.66 43.06 -48.69
N ALA A 14 5.34 42.93 -48.68
CA ALA A 14 4.54 43.03 -47.48
C ALA A 14 4.85 41.83 -46.59
N ALA A 15 5.49 42.07 -45.44
CA ALA A 15 5.67 41.07 -44.41
C ALA A 15 4.33 40.80 -43.73
N ILE A 16 3.73 39.65 -44.05
CA ILE A 16 2.59 39.12 -43.30
C ILE A 16 3.15 38.59 -41.98
N GLY A 17 2.98 39.37 -40.92
CA GLY A 17 3.29 38.94 -39.54
C GLY A 17 2.32 37.83 -39.14
N ALA A 18 2.78 36.60 -39.17
CA ALA A 18 2.08 35.48 -38.54
C ALA A 18 2.23 35.60 -37.01
N SER A 19 1.22 36.17 -36.37
CA SER A 19 1.10 36.13 -34.89
C SER A 19 0.87 34.68 -34.48
N LEU A 20 1.92 33.98 -34.04
CA LEU A 20 1.83 32.74 -33.31
C LEU A 20 1.14 33.01 -31.96
N VAL A 21 -0.15 32.73 -31.90
CA VAL A 21 -0.85 32.64 -30.63
C VAL A 21 -0.33 31.39 -29.93
N LEU A 22 0.64 31.55 -29.04
CA LEU A 22 1.00 30.53 -28.05
C LEU A 22 -0.21 30.36 -27.12
N SER A 23 -1.09 29.42 -27.46
CA SER A 23 -2.06 28.89 -26.51
C SER A 23 -1.29 28.17 -25.43
N GLY A 24 -0.85 28.92 -24.41
CA GLY A 24 -0.32 28.34 -23.18
C GLY A 24 -1.42 27.46 -22.58
N CYS A 25 -1.13 26.17 -22.37
CA CYS A 25 -1.94 25.33 -21.51
C CYS A 25 -1.98 26.00 -20.13
N MET A 26 -2.98 26.80 -19.87
CA MET A 26 -3.28 27.25 -18.52
C MET A 26 -3.70 26.00 -17.74
N SER A 27 -2.77 25.44 -16.98
CA SER A 27 -3.10 24.47 -15.94
C SER A 27 -3.94 25.20 -14.91
N THR A 28 -5.26 25.17 -15.07
CA THR A 28 -6.17 25.59 -14.03
C THR A 28 -6.01 24.61 -12.88
N SER A 29 -5.39 25.03 -11.80
CA SER A 29 -5.32 24.25 -10.58
C SER A 29 -6.74 24.07 -10.04
N ILE A 30 -7.22 22.84 -10.04
CA ILE A 30 -8.49 22.45 -9.41
C ILE A 30 -8.35 22.64 -7.92
N SER A 31 -9.35 23.22 -7.25
CA SER A 31 -9.36 23.27 -5.76
C SER A 31 -9.51 21.86 -5.18
N SER A 32 -9.04 21.63 -3.97
CA SER A 32 -9.20 20.33 -3.30
C SER A 32 -10.67 19.94 -3.16
N ALA A 33 -11.55 20.88 -2.89
CA ALA A 33 -13.00 20.64 -2.78
C ALA A 33 -13.62 20.22 -4.14
N ASP A 34 -13.19 20.85 -5.23
CA ASP A 34 -13.65 20.48 -6.58
C ASP A 34 -13.09 19.10 -6.99
N ALA A 35 -11.85 18.79 -6.59
CA ALA A 35 -11.25 17.48 -6.84
C ALA A 35 -11.98 16.37 -6.07
N ASP A 36 -12.34 16.62 -4.81
CA ASP A 36 -13.11 15.68 -3.98
C ASP A 36 -14.51 15.44 -4.57
N LYS A 37 -15.19 16.52 -5.00
CA LYS A 37 -16.48 16.41 -5.67
C LYS A 37 -16.39 15.63 -6.99
N LEU A 38 -15.41 15.94 -7.82
CA LEU A 38 -15.20 15.24 -9.09
C LEU A 38 -14.92 13.75 -8.84
N THR A 39 -14.10 13.42 -7.85
CA THR A 39 -13.80 12.05 -7.45
C THR A 39 -15.08 11.30 -7.02
N ALA A 40 -15.90 11.92 -6.19
CA ALA A 40 -17.17 11.34 -5.75
C ALA A 40 -18.13 11.09 -6.93
N ASP A 41 -18.23 12.06 -7.84
CA ASP A 41 -19.07 11.96 -9.04
C ASP A 41 -18.58 10.82 -9.97
N VAL A 42 -17.27 10.70 -10.20
CA VAL A 42 -16.66 9.61 -10.99
C VAL A 42 -16.90 8.26 -10.34
N ILE A 43 -16.70 8.14 -9.04
CA ILE A 43 -16.97 6.88 -8.31
C ILE A 43 -18.43 6.48 -8.48
N LYS A 44 -19.35 7.42 -8.25
CA LYS A 44 -20.80 7.17 -8.38
C LYS A 44 -21.22 6.76 -9.79
N ALA A 45 -20.61 7.36 -10.82
CA ALA A 45 -20.95 7.10 -12.21
C ALA A 45 -20.31 5.82 -12.78
N SER A 46 -19.11 5.44 -12.29
CA SER A 46 -18.27 4.43 -12.93
C SER A 46 -18.14 3.13 -12.14
N PHE A 47 -18.43 3.13 -10.86
CA PHE A 47 -18.29 1.97 -10.00
C PHE A 47 -19.66 1.45 -9.56
N GLN A 48 -19.77 0.13 -9.45
CA GLN A 48 -20.97 -0.54 -8.96
C GLN A 48 -20.59 -1.80 -8.17
N ASP A 49 -21.48 -2.24 -7.31
CA ASP A 49 -21.36 -3.51 -6.64
C ASP A 49 -21.29 -4.65 -7.67
N LYS A 50 -20.31 -5.55 -7.51
CA LYS A 50 -20.20 -6.74 -8.35
C LYS A 50 -19.68 -7.92 -7.52
N GLY A 51 -20.50 -8.98 -7.40
CA GLY A 51 -20.16 -10.13 -6.56
C GLY A 51 -19.83 -9.68 -5.13
N ILE A 52 -18.67 -10.12 -4.62
CA ILE A 52 -18.18 -9.73 -3.29
C ILE A 52 -17.49 -8.37 -3.26
N ALA A 53 -17.23 -7.77 -4.42
CA ALA A 53 -16.66 -6.43 -4.50
C ALA A 53 -17.77 -5.39 -4.33
N LYS A 54 -17.83 -4.77 -3.15
CA LYS A 54 -18.81 -3.78 -2.77
C LYS A 54 -18.24 -2.38 -2.79
N LEU A 55 -19.08 -1.37 -3.10
CA LEU A 55 -18.69 0.05 -3.11
C LEU A 55 -18.16 0.52 -1.75
N SER A 56 -18.61 -0.09 -0.65
CA SER A 56 -18.09 0.20 0.69
C SER A 56 -16.58 -0.02 0.85
N ARG A 57 -15.94 -0.79 -0.04
CA ARG A 57 -14.47 -0.92 -0.06
C ARG A 57 -13.75 0.36 -0.45
N LEU A 58 -14.44 1.30 -1.09
CA LEU A 58 -13.90 2.60 -1.49
C LEU A 58 -14.03 3.65 -0.38
N GLU A 59 -14.78 3.34 0.67
CA GLU A 59 -14.94 4.23 1.82
C GLU A 59 -13.66 4.25 2.65
N GLN A 60 -13.17 5.46 2.92
CA GLN A 60 -12.03 5.65 3.80
C GLN A 60 -12.47 5.67 5.25
N ASP A 61 -11.79 4.89 6.10
CA ASP A 61 -11.90 5.09 7.54
C ASP A 61 -11.17 6.38 7.96
N GLU A 62 -11.32 6.77 9.23
CA GLU A 62 -10.72 8.02 9.74
C GLU A 62 -9.19 8.03 9.59
N ALA A 63 -8.51 6.92 9.87
CA ALA A 63 -7.08 6.82 9.72
C ALA A 63 -6.66 7.00 8.24
N ASN A 64 -7.39 6.38 7.30
CA ASN A 64 -7.13 6.57 5.86
C ASN A 64 -7.30 8.03 5.46
N ARG A 65 -8.38 8.66 5.89
CA ARG A 65 -8.69 10.05 5.56
C ARG A 65 -7.63 11.02 6.09
N LEU A 66 -7.23 10.87 7.34
CA LEU A 66 -6.21 11.73 7.97
C LEU A 66 -4.84 11.54 7.33
N CYS A 67 -4.43 10.29 7.07
CA CYS A 67 -3.16 9.99 6.40
C CYS A 67 -3.14 10.49 4.95
N SER A 68 -4.24 10.36 4.22
CA SER A 68 -4.36 10.89 2.85
C SER A 68 -4.27 12.41 2.83
N ALA A 69 -4.95 13.09 3.75
CA ALA A 69 -4.90 14.55 3.86
C ALA A 69 -3.49 15.04 4.19
N ALA A 70 -2.79 14.38 5.12
CA ALA A 70 -1.40 14.69 5.46
C ALA A 70 -0.47 14.51 4.26
N ASN A 71 -0.64 13.43 3.49
CA ASN A 71 0.14 13.17 2.28
C ASN A 71 -0.08 14.24 1.21
N VAL A 72 -1.33 14.63 0.95
CA VAL A 72 -1.66 15.70 -0.01
C VAL A 72 -1.08 17.05 0.43
N ALA A 73 -1.11 17.35 1.73
CA ALA A 73 -0.52 18.56 2.29
C ALA A 73 1.01 18.54 2.31
N GLY A 74 1.66 17.40 2.00
CA GLY A 74 3.11 17.24 2.08
C GLY A 74 3.67 17.38 3.49
N LYS A 75 2.84 17.14 4.51
CA LYS A 75 3.21 17.26 5.93
C LYS A 75 2.83 15.97 6.67
N PRO A 76 3.72 15.41 7.50
CA PRO A 76 3.36 14.29 8.34
C PRO A 76 2.24 14.70 9.33
N LEU A 77 1.50 13.71 9.82
CA LEU A 77 0.60 13.93 10.95
C LEU A 77 1.37 14.45 12.16
N ASP A 78 0.75 15.33 12.94
CA ASP A 78 1.29 15.68 14.24
C ASP A 78 1.35 14.45 15.16
N ALA A 79 2.28 14.47 16.12
CA ALA A 79 2.55 13.33 16.98
C ALA A 79 1.33 12.91 17.83
N ALA A 80 0.51 13.86 18.26
CA ALA A 80 -0.69 13.58 19.08
C ALA A 80 -1.76 12.87 18.26
N THR A 81 -2.01 13.32 17.03
CA THR A 81 -2.96 12.69 16.10
C THR A 81 -2.47 11.29 15.70
N ALA A 82 -1.19 11.14 15.37
CA ALA A 82 -0.61 9.84 15.03
C ALA A 82 -0.76 8.84 16.20
N LYS A 83 -0.44 9.27 17.41
CA LYS A 83 -0.59 8.45 18.62
C LYS A 83 -2.05 8.06 18.89
N ALA A 84 -2.99 8.99 18.73
CA ALA A 84 -4.41 8.69 18.90
C ALA A 84 -4.91 7.64 17.89
N ILE A 85 -4.45 7.69 16.63
CA ILE A 85 -4.74 6.67 15.63
C ILE A 85 -4.17 5.32 16.07
N GLU A 86 -2.89 5.27 16.44
CA GLU A 86 -2.23 4.04 16.85
C GLU A 86 -2.92 3.39 18.06
N GLU A 87 -3.28 4.15 19.07
CA GLU A 87 -4.01 3.67 20.25
C GLU A 87 -5.41 3.14 19.87
N ALA A 88 -6.13 3.82 18.98
CA ALA A 88 -7.42 3.35 18.50
C ALA A 88 -7.29 2.05 17.69
N GLN A 89 -6.28 1.96 16.83
CA GLN A 89 -6.03 0.77 16.02
C GLN A 89 -5.54 -0.41 16.88
N MET A 90 -4.75 -0.16 17.93
CA MET A 90 -4.30 -1.19 18.87
C MET A 90 -5.48 -1.91 19.53
N LYS A 91 -6.53 -1.20 19.88
CA LYS A 91 -7.76 -1.78 20.47
C LYS A 91 -8.52 -2.70 19.52
N THR A 92 -8.24 -2.65 18.22
CA THR A 92 -8.90 -3.51 17.22
C THR A 92 -8.19 -4.84 17.01
N ILE A 93 -7.00 -5.03 17.58
CA ILE A 93 -6.24 -6.28 17.45
C ILE A 93 -6.98 -7.38 18.20
N LYS A 94 -7.30 -8.47 17.49
CA LYS A 94 -7.79 -9.69 18.09
C LYS A 94 -6.62 -10.63 18.27
N TRP A 95 -6.38 -11.02 19.50
CA TRP A 95 -5.34 -11.98 19.87
C TRP A 95 -5.80 -13.40 19.62
N PRO A 96 -4.89 -14.39 19.43
CA PRO A 96 -5.28 -15.77 19.20
C PRO A 96 -6.20 -16.28 20.30
N SER A 97 -7.33 -16.86 19.93
CA SER A 97 -8.36 -17.33 20.86
C SER A 97 -7.89 -18.45 21.78
N ASP A 98 -6.93 -19.26 21.32
CA ASP A 98 -6.32 -20.39 22.04
C ASP A 98 -4.96 -20.04 22.66
N GLY A 99 -4.51 -18.80 22.57
CA GLY A 99 -3.20 -18.35 23.06
C GLY A 99 -2.01 -18.85 22.22
N LYS A 100 -2.23 -19.58 21.13
CA LYS A 100 -1.17 -20.09 20.25
C LYS A 100 -0.97 -19.19 19.06
N PHE A 101 0.25 -18.71 18.86
CA PHE A 101 0.57 -17.74 17.82
C PHE A 101 1.09 -18.35 16.52
N LEU A 102 1.66 -19.54 16.54
CA LEU A 102 2.30 -20.17 15.40
C LEU A 102 1.46 -21.32 14.84
N GLY A 103 1.40 -21.41 13.51
CA GLY A 103 0.84 -22.51 12.75
C GLY A 103 1.90 -23.29 12.00
N ASP A 104 1.71 -23.49 10.69
CA ASP A 104 2.61 -24.23 9.80
C ASP A 104 3.35 -23.28 8.87
N PHE A 105 4.69 -23.27 8.91
CA PHE A 105 5.48 -22.35 8.09
C PHE A 105 5.41 -22.66 6.58
N LYS A 106 5.15 -23.91 6.17
CA LYS A 106 4.98 -24.25 4.75
C LYS A 106 3.66 -23.72 4.20
N ALA A 107 2.61 -23.75 5.02
CA ALA A 107 1.35 -23.09 4.69
C ALA A 107 1.53 -21.57 4.69
N GLY A 108 2.29 -21.02 5.63
CA GLY A 108 2.63 -19.60 5.69
C GLY A 108 3.35 -19.09 4.43
N GLU A 109 4.28 -19.87 3.89
CA GLU A 109 4.95 -19.54 2.62
C GLU A 109 3.94 -19.44 1.46
N LYS A 110 3.01 -20.37 1.37
CA LYS A 110 1.95 -20.32 0.33
C LYS A 110 1.05 -19.10 0.48
N VAL A 111 0.71 -18.73 1.71
CA VAL A 111 -0.05 -17.50 1.98
C VAL A 111 0.75 -16.27 1.59
N ALA A 112 2.04 -16.22 1.93
CA ALA A 112 2.92 -15.09 1.62
C ALA A 112 3.13 -14.87 0.13
N GLN A 113 3.23 -15.95 -0.65
CA GLN A 113 3.42 -15.90 -2.11
C GLN A 113 2.15 -15.57 -2.88
N SER A 114 0.99 -15.99 -2.38
CA SER A 114 -0.27 -15.87 -3.11
C SER A 114 -0.85 -14.45 -3.05
N GLY A 115 -1.10 -13.86 -4.23
CA GLY A 115 -1.88 -12.62 -4.38
C GLY A 115 -3.35 -12.84 -4.71
N LYS A 116 -3.87 -14.07 -4.58
CA LYS A 116 -5.23 -14.47 -4.93
C LYS A 116 -6.28 -13.90 -3.98
N GLY A 117 -7.47 -13.64 -4.50
CA GLY A 117 -8.68 -13.41 -3.72
C GLY A 117 -9.18 -11.99 -3.74
N LEU A 118 -10.34 -11.79 -3.13
CA LEU A 118 -11.05 -10.52 -2.98
C LEU A 118 -11.49 -9.86 -4.30
N THR A 119 -11.47 -10.59 -5.41
CA THR A 119 -12.01 -10.10 -6.67
C THR A 119 -13.51 -10.33 -6.77
N TRP A 120 -14.15 -9.60 -7.68
CA TRP A 120 -15.60 -9.77 -7.90
C TRP A 120 -16.00 -11.15 -8.41
N LYS A 121 -15.05 -11.96 -8.91
CA LYS A 121 -15.26 -13.34 -9.37
C LYS A 121 -15.15 -14.37 -8.25
N ASP A 122 -14.55 -14.00 -7.14
CA ASP A 122 -14.35 -14.92 -6.03
C ASP A 122 -15.66 -15.15 -5.28
N LYS A 123 -15.77 -16.33 -4.65
CA LYS A 123 -16.88 -16.65 -3.77
C LYS A 123 -16.66 -16.01 -2.40
N ALA A 124 -17.74 -15.63 -1.73
CA ALA A 124 -17.69 -15.22 -0.33
C ALA A 124 -17.05 -16.32 0.53
N GLY A 125 -16.11 -15.96 1.39
CA GLY A 125 -15.38 -16.89 2.24
C GLY A 125 -14.29 -17.71 1.53
N ALA A 126 -14.00 -17.44 0.27
CA ALA A 126 -12.87 -18.06 -0.41
C ALA A 126 -11.55 -17.68 0.28
N THR A 127 -10.60 -18.61 0.24
CA THR A 127 -9.26 -18.39 0.83
C THR A 127 -8.46 -17.36 0.03
N ASN A 128 -8.03 -16.31 0.68
CA ASN A 128 -7.20 -15.26 0.09
C ASN A 128 -5.71 -15.52 0.35
N GLY A 129 -4.85 -14.94 -0.47
CA GLY A 129 -3.43 -14.83 -0.21
C GLY A 129 -3.08 -13.53 0.52
N GLY A 130 -1.89 -13.50 1.11
CA GLY A 130 -1.35 -12.33 1.80
C GLY A 130 -0.55 -11.39 0.89
N ASN A 131 -0.04 -11.93 -0.23
CA ASN A 131 0.79 -11.20 -1.20
C ASN A 131 1.99 -10.47 -0.58
N CYS A 132 2.60 -11.06 0.44
CA CYS A 132 3.64 -10.42 1.25
C CYS A 132 4.91 -10.13 0.44
N TYR A 133 5.25 -11.01 -0.51
CA TYR A 133 6.39 -10.85 -1.42
C TYR A 133 6.29 -9.64 -2.34
N ASN A 134 5.10 -9.12 -2.57
CA ASN A 134 4.95 -7.89 -3.35
C ASN A 134 5.64 -6.67 -2.70
N CYS A 135 5.88 -6.74 -1.40
CA CYS A 135 6.50 -5.67 -0.62
C CYS A 135 7.77 -6.09 0.12
N HIS A 136 7.94 -7.39 0.45
CA HIS A 136 9.01 -7.88 1.30
C HIS A 136 9.81 -9.00 0.64
N GLN A 137 11.13 -8.98 0.81
CA GLN A 137 11.94 -10.19 0.71
C GLN A 137 11.65 -11.04 1.97
N ILE A 138 11.42 -12.34 1.80
CA ILE A 138 11.16 -13.26 2.93
C ILE A 138 12.10 -14.46 2.86
N SER A 139 11.90 -15.39 1.91
CA SER A 139 12.79 -16.53 1.70
C SER A 139 13.87 -16.20 0.66
N LYS A 140 15.07 -16.74 0.83
CA LYS A 140 16.14 -16.62 -0.18
C LYS A 140 15.85 -17.37 -1.49
N THR A 141 14.97 -18.35 -1.46
CA THR A 141 14.61 -19.12 -2.65
C THR A 141 13.65 -18.37 -3.57
N GLU A 142 12.93 -17.38 -3.06
CA GLU A 142 12.09 -16.51 -3.88
C GLU A 142 12.89 -15.30 -4.34
N MET A 143 13.12 -15.24 -5.65
CA MET A 143 13.91 -14.16 -6.27
C MET A 143 13.06 -12.95 -6.67
N SER A 144 11.73 -13.11 -6.77
CA SER A 144 10.80 -12.05 -7.15
C SER A 144 10.13 -11.46 -5.92
N TYR A 145 10.59 -10.28 -5.50
CA TYR A 145 10.02 -9.58 -4.35
C TYR A 145 10.12 -8.06 -4.50
N GLY A 146 9.19 -7.35 -3.83
CA GLY A 146 9.23 -5.90 -3.72
C GLY A 146 10.10 -5.42 -2.58
N SER A 147 10.45 -4.14 -2.61
CA SER A 147 11.29 -3.46 -1.62
C SER A 147 10.58 -2.31 -0.89
N LEU A 148 9.24 -2.25 -0.95
CA LEU A 148 8.44 -1.25 -0.22
C LEU A 148 8.50 -1.45 1.29
N GLY A 149 8.59 -2.72 1.73
CA GLY A 149 8.81 -3.08 3.12
C GLY A 149 10.25 -3.54 3.36
N PRO A 150 10.68 -3.62 4.63
CA PRO A 150 11.99 -4.16 4.98
C PRO A 150 12.08 -5.65 4.63
N SER A 151 13.32 -6.14 4.41
CA SER A 151 13.55 -7.58 4.30
C SER A 151 13.15 -8.28 5.59
N LEU A 152 12.40 -9.36 5.45
CA LEU A 152 12.00 -10.25 6.55
C LEU A 152 12.85 -11.52 6.60
N TYR A 153 13.87 -11.62 5.75
CA TYR A 153 14.81 -12.73 5.79
C TYR A 153 15.53 -12.77 7.15
N ASN A 154 15.64 -13.95 7.71
CA ASN A 154 16.14 -14.15 9.08
C ASN A 154 15.35 -13.39 10.18
N TYR A 155 14.07 -13.12 9.96
CA TYR A 155 13.28 -12.27 10.86
C TYR A 155 13.33 -12.74 12.31
N GLY A 156 13.03 -14.00 12.59
CA GLY A 156 13.10 -14.57 13.93
C GLY A 156 14.53 -14.70 14.44
N LYS A 157 15.43 -15.18 13.59
CA LYS A 157 16.85 -15.37 13.92
C LYS A 157 17.52 -14.06 14.34
N LEU A 158 17.34 -13.00 13.59
CA LEU A 158 17.91 -11.67 13.89
C LEU A 158 17.33 -11.04 15.17
N ARG A 159 16.17 -11.52 15.61
CA ARG A 159 15.50 -11.07 16.84
C ARG A 159 15.70 -12.01 18.02
N GLY A 160 16.60 -13.01 17.86
CA GLY A 160 16.97 -13.94 18.92
C GLY A 160 15.87 -14.93 19.30
N VAL A 161 14.91 -15.18 18.40
CA VAL A 161 13.85 -16.17 18.65
C VAL A 161 14.40 -17.57 18.41
N THR A 162 14.75 -18.25 19.48
CA THR A 162 15.17 -19.67 19.50
C THR A 162 14.03 -20.60 19.88
N ASP A 163 13.10 -20.12 20.70
CA ASP A 163 11.86 -20.76 21.10
C ASP A 163 10.75 -19.70 21.12
N PRO A 164 9.82 -19.72 20.15
CA PRO A 164 8.73 -18.76 20.09
C PRO A 164 7.78 -18.79 21.29
N ASP A 165 7.69 -19.93 21.98
CA ASP A 165 6.80 -20.08 23.13
C ASP A 165 7.49 -19.67 24.47
N SER A 166 8.76 -19.31 24.42
CA SER A 166 9.48 -18.87 25.60
C SER A 166 9.06 -17.46 26.04
N PRO A 167 9.13 -17.16 27.36
CA PRO A 167 8.90 -15.81 27.85
C PRO A 167 9.81 -14.76 27.23
N ALA A 168 11.04 -15.12 26.84
CA ALA A 168 11.99 -14.24 26.21
C ALA A 168 11.51 -13.79 24.80
N SER A 169 10.74 -14.61 24.09
CA SER A 169 10.21 -14.32 22.75
C SER A 169 8.86 -13.60 22.77
N LYS A 170 8.20 -13.52 23.93
CA LYS A 170 6.82 -13.01 24.04
C LYS A 170 6.64 -11.65 23.37
N ALA A 171 7.51 -10.70 23.66
CA ALA A 171 7.37 -9.34 23.15
C ALA A 171 7.43 -9.28 21.63
N ILE A 172 8.34 -10.03 20.98
CA ILE A 172 8.46 -10.05 19.52
C ILE A 172 7.34 -10.86 18.88
N VAL A 173 6.86 -11.92 19.51
CA VAL A 173 5.72 -12.70 19.03
C VAL A 173 4.46 -11.84 19.03
N GLU A 174 4.16 -11.17 20.13
CA GLU A 174 3.00 -10.26 20.23
C GLU A 174 3.11 -9.08 19.26
N TYR A 175 4.28 -8.45 19.15
CA TYR A 175 4.51 -7.38 18.17
C TYR A 175 4.26 -7.86 16.74
N THR A 176 4.78 -9.02 16.36
CA THR A 176 4.65 -9.56 15.00
C THR A 176 3.20 -9.87 14.69
N TRP A 177 2.49 -10.50 15.62
CA TRP A 177 1.05 -10.73 15.48
C TRP A 177 0.28 -9.44 15.28
N GLY A 178 0.46 -8.48 16.18
CA GLY A 178 -0.23 -7.20 16.12
C GLY A 178 0.06 -6.45 14.84
N LYS A 179 1.31 -6.47 14.37
CA LYS A 179 1.74 -5.83 13.12
C LYS A 179 1.07 -6.46 11.88
N LEU A 180 0.93 -7.77 11.86
CA LEU A 180 0.17 -8.47 10.82
C LEU A 180 -1.32 -8.19 10.93
N TRP A 181 -1.86 -8.24 12.14
CA TRP A 181 -3.29 -7.99 12.34
C TRP A 181 -3.70 -6.59 11.91
N ASN A 182 -3.03 -5.59 12.47
CA ASN A 182 -3.29 -4.18 12.15
C ASN A 182 -2.00 -3.35 12.23
N SER A 183 -1.35 -3.17 11.09
CA SER A 183 -0.08 -2.45 10.97
C SER A 183 -0.14 -1.02 11.50
N ARG A 184 -1.31 -0.38 11.48
CA ARG A 184 -1.52 1.00 11.94
C ARG A 184 -1.56 1.14 13.46
N ALA A 185 -1.63 0.05 14.19
CA ALA A 185 -1.41 0.05 15.64
C ALA A 185 0.03 0.41 16.04
N TYR A 186 0.97 0.32 15.09
CA TYR A 186 2.41 0.59 15.31
C TYR A 186 2.97 1.71 14.44
N ASN A 187 2.23 2.12 13.43
CA ASN A 187 2.53 3.27 12.59
C ASN A 187 1.22 3.76 11.96
N ALA A 188 0.75 4.92 12.39
CA ALA A 188 -0.55 5.47 12.03
C ALA A 188 -0.85 5.47 10.52
N CYS A 189 0.15 5.81 9.69
CA CYS A 189 0.01 5.89 8.24
C CYS A 189 0.74 4.76 7.50
N SER A 190 0.90 3.60 8.14
CA SER A 190 1.50 2.44 7.48
C SER A 190 0.76 2.05 6.20
N ASN A 191 1.53 1.85 5.12
CA ASN A 191 1.02 1.30 3.86
C ASN A 191 0.91 -0.23 3.87
N MET A 192 1.44 -0.91 4.90
CA MET A 192 1.28 -2.34 5.05
C MET A 192 -0.20 -2.69 5.27
N PRO A 193 -0.76 -3.66 4.51
CA PRO A 193 -2.15 -4.06 4.69
C PRO A 193 -2.47 -4.54 6.10
N ARG A 194 -3.66 -4.22 6.59
CA ARG A 194 -4.18 -4.65 7.90
C ARG A 194 -4.88 -5.99 7.72
N VAL A 195 -4.11 -7.06 7.52
CA VAL A 195 -4.63 -8.33 6.98
C VAL A 195 -5.63 -9.03 7.90
N GLY A 196 -5.48 -8.90 9.22
CA GLY A 196 -6.46 -9.41 10.19
C GLY A 196 -7.65 -8.48 10.35
N HIS A 197 -7.39 -7.18 10.56
CA HIS A 197 -8.42 -6.17 10.78
C HIS A 197 -9.42 -6.09 9.62
N ASN A 198 -8.94 -6.14 8.38
CA ASN A 198 -9.77 -6.08 7.18
C ASN A 198 -10.32 -7.45 6.73
N GLY A 199 -10.10 -8.51 7.51
CA GLY A 199 -10.58 -9.84 7.16
C GLY A 199 -9.98 -10.42 5.87
N ILE A 200 -8.77 -9.98 5.47
CA ILE A 200 -8.08 -10.48 4.29
C ILE A 200 -7.59 -11.90 4.55
N LEU A 201 -6.95 -12.13 5.70
CA LEU A 201 -6.50 -13.44 6.16
C LEU A 201 -7.30 -13.89 7.38
N THR A 202 -7.50 -15.18 7.49
CA THR A 202 -8.06 -15.81 8.69
C THR A 202 -7.03 -15.87 9.82
N GLU A 203 -7.48 -16.09 11.06
CA GLU A 203 -6.58 -16.31 12.20
C GLU A 203 -5.59 -17.45 11.93
N ALA A 204 -6.07 -18.57 11.35
CA ALA A 204 -5.22 -19.70 11.00
C ALA A 204 -4.12 -19.31 9.98
N GLN A 205 -4.46 -18.58 8.95
CA GLN A 205 -3.48 -18.10 7.96
C GLN A 205 -2.47 -17.14 8.58
N ILE A 206 -2.89 -16.28 9.51
CA ILE A 206 -1.95 -15.39 10.22
C ILE A 206 -1.00 -16.22 11.10
N LYS A 207 -1.49 -17.25 11.79
CA LYS A 207 -0.63 -18.19 12.54
C LYS A 207 0.40 -18.87 11.64
N ASP A 208 0.01 -19.25 10.43
CA ASP A 208 0.93 -19.87 9.46
C ASP A 208 2.02 -18.88 9.01
N VAL A 209 1.67 -17.63 8.75
CA VAL A 209 2.64 -16.57 8.44
C VAL A 209 3.54 -16.27 9.64
N MET A 210 3.01 -16.29 10.87
CA MET A 210 3.79 -16.17 12.10
C MET A 210 4.84 -17.28 12.19
N ALA A 211 4.46 -18.52 11.89
CA ALA A 211 5.40 -19.64 11.86
C ALA A 211 6.46 -19.46 10.77
N LEU A 212 6.09 -18.99 9.58
CA LEU A 212 7.05 -18.67 8.52
C LEU A 212 8.14 -17.71 9.00
N LEU A 213 7.77 -16.69 9.76
CA LEU A 213 8.67 -15.63 10.19
C LEU A 213 9.45 -15.97 11.46
N LEU A 214 8.87 -16.74 12.39
CA LEU A 214 9.38 -16.89 13.76
C LEU A 214 9.80 -18.31 14.13
N ASP A 215 9.33 -19.36 13.41
CA ASP A 215 9.78 -20.73 13.69
C ASP A 215 11.27 -20.87 13.35
N PRO A 216 12.12 -21.28 14.30
CA PRO A 216 13.53 -21.53 14.03
C PRO A 216 13.77 -22.57 12.92
N LYS A 217 12.82 -23.47 12.66
CA LYS A 217 12.88 -24.49 11.60
C LYS A 217 12.44 -23.94 10.23
N SER A 218 11.85 -22.77 10.19
CA SER A 218 11.47 -22.14 8.93
C SER A 218 12.70 -21.84 8.07
N PRO A 219 12.67 -22.08 6.74
CA PRO A 219 13.77 -21.74 5.84
C PRO A 219 14.15 -20.26 5.86
N VAL A 220 13.24 -19.41 6.31
CA VAL A 220 13.48 -17.97 6.48
C VAL A 220 14.54 -17.70 7.55
N ASN A 221 14.68 -18.57 8.54
CA ASN A 221 15.56 -18.43 9.69
C ASN A 221 16.81 -19.34 9.66
N GLN A 222 17.10 -19.94 8.51
CA GLN A 222 18.23 -20.86 8.31
C GLN A 222 19.50 -20.17 7.82
#